data_2faeda151b78f6beab829cc6ec4d30c6
#
_entry.id   2faeda151b78f6beab829cc6ec4d30c6
#
_cell.length_a   1.000
_cell.length_b   1.000
_cell.length_c   1.000
_cell.angle_alpha   90.00
_cell.angle_beta   90.00
_cell.angle_gamma   90.00
#
_symmetry.space_group_name_H-M   'P 1'
#
loop_
_entity.id
_entity.type
_entity.pdbx_description
1 polymer ?
#
loop_
_entity_poly.entity_id
_entity_poly.type
_entity_poly.pdbx_seq_one_letter_code
_entity_poly.pdbx_strand_id
1 'polypeptide(L)'
;PNQGSTSLGVAIVSTSGGTLNFREQPNGSVMMQIPNTAVLQLLEKGSDWCHVTYQGRTGYVMTKFLTIMTSSGSVNRPTATPQPTQIPSNNNAAIIGKAIVSTTGGTLNFREQPSSSASVMMQIPNTSPLDLLERGADWCKVIYNGRTGYVMSKFITVLTSSGSATPTQAPTVQLPTGGGSNATEEEENDPSVYTRTLKSGMYGEDVRWVQERLKELQYTVNVTGTYDATTIEAVKFFQSQNSLTSDGICGEQTFAILSSSNARAADDAPLTYKTLRIDDASGAVTALQNRLKALGYPLNVTGEYDVKTHDAVVGFQQRNGLVISGIADALTQSVLYASSAKGYSTPVTPLDPNAGKIQGPALSQVKLLHWFNDIKPTIKAGQTVVIFDPATSLSWNIKLYSLGRHADSQPASFRDTQIMNRSFGAGSWTCHPVYVQLPDGQWTLASMHNRPHLYGSINNNGFGGHLCIHFLRDMDECKRNDPDYGVSNQNTIRNAWKALTGEVVE
;
A
#
# COMPACT_ATOMS: atom_id res chain seq x y z
N PRO A 1 -18.67 23.20 -29.96
CA PRO A 1 -18.16 23.92 -28.81
C PRO A 1 -18.06 22.96 -27.62
N ASN A 2 -16.84 22.64 -27.28
CA ASN A 2 -16.52 21.82 -26.11
C ASN A 2 -16.84 22.61 -24.83
N GLN A 3 -17.87 22.20 -24.12
CA GLN A 3 -18.03 22.60 -22.72
C GLN A 3 -17.15 21.68 -21.88
N GLY A 4 -16.10 22.25 -21.29
CA GLY A 4 -15.25 21.59 -20.33
C GLY A 4 -16.04 21.21 -19.08
N SER A 5 -16.29 19.91 -18.91
CA SER A 5 -16.90 19.34 -17.71
C SER A 5 -15.92 19.49 -16.54
N THR A 6 -16.26 20.35 -15.59
CA THR A 6 -15.49 20.55 -14.34
C THR A 6 -15.61 19.28 -13.49
N SER A 7 -14.49 18.62 -13.23
CA SER A 7 -14.43 17.45 -12.35
C SER A 7 -14.74 17.82 -10.91
N LEU A 8 -15.62 17.07 -10.25
CA LEU A 8 -15.94 17.22 -8.81
C LEU A 8 -14.90 16.57 -7.91
N GLY A 9 -13.98 15.80 -8.46
CA GLY A 9 -12.96 15.05 -7.71
C GLY A 9 -12.59 13.74 -8.37
N VAL A 10 -12.04 12.84 -7.60
CA VAL A 10 -11.65 11.48 -8.00
C VAL A 10 -12.45 10.44 -7.22
N ALA A 11 -12.75 9.32 -7.89
CA ALA A 11 -13.34 8.15 -7.26
C ALA A 11 -12.47 6.92 -7.54
N ILE A 12 -12.30 6.06 -6.55
CA ILE A 12 -11.53 4.81 -6.68
C ILE A 12 -12.50 3.64 -6.64
N VAL A 13 -12.39 2.73 -7.60
CA VAL A 13 -13.17 1.49 -7.62
C VAL A 13 -12.79 0.61 -6.43
N SER A 14 -13.77 0.24 -5.62
CA SER A 14 -13.63 -0.57 -4.41
C SER A 14 -14.61 -1.73 -4.46
N THR A 15 -14.23 -2.80 -5.14
CA THR A 15 -14.95 -4.08 -5.21
C THR A 15 -14.24 -5.13 -4.36
N SER A 16 -14.94 -6.09 -3.80
CA SER A 16 -14.38 -7.19 -2.99
C SER A 16 -13.61 -8.25 -3.81
N GLY A 17 -12.96 -7.82 -4.88
CA GLY A 17 -12.28 -8.66 -5.87
C GLY A 17 -13.13 -8.85 -7.13
N GLY A 18 -12.62 -8.36 -8.25
CA GLY A 18 -13.32 -8.38 -9.53
C GLY A 18 -13.42 -6.99 -10.16
N THR A 19 -14.23 -6.87 -11.20
CA THR A 19 -14.37 -5.66 -11.98
C THR A 19 -15.70 -4.96 -11.72
N LEU A 20 -15.76 -3.64 -11.97
CA LEU A 20 -16.97 -2.83 -11.91
C LEU A 20 -17.51 -2.57 -13.31
N ASN A 21 -18.80 -2.81 -13.52
CA ASN A 21 -19.44 -2.51 -14.80
C ASN A 21 -19.54 -1.00 -15.01
N PHE A 22 -18.96 -0.52 -16.11
CA PHE A 22 -19.06 0.84 -16.61
C PHE A 22 -20.12 0.88 -17.72
N ARG A 23 -21.13 1.74 -17.57
CA ARG A 23 -22.34 1.70 -18.39
C ARG A 23 -22.59 3.04 -19.10
N GLU A 24 -23.29 3.00 -20.22
CA GLU A 24 -23.68 4.20 -20.97
C GLU A 24 -24.65 5.10 -20.19
N GLN A 25 -25.52 4.48 -19.41
CA GLN A 25 -26.49 5.16 -18.52
C GLN A 25 -26.81 4.26 -17.33
N PRO A 26 -27.41 4.80 -16.24
CA PRO A 26 -27.87 4.00 -15.12
C PRO A 26 -28.73 2.82 -15.57
N ASN A 27 -28.37 1.60 -15.16
CA ASN A 27 -28.98 0.34 -15.58
C ASN A 27 -28.90 0.00 -17.08
N GLY A 28 -28.17 0.80 -17.88
CA GLY A 28 -28.00 0.59 -19.31
C GLY A 28 -26.96 -0.47 -19.68
N SER A 29 -26.62 -0.52 -20.98
CA SER A 29 -25.61 -1.43 -21.53
C SER A 29 -24.24 -1.24 -20.90
N VAL A 30 -23.53 -2.34 -20.67
CA VAL A 30 -22.16 -2.32 -20.17
C VAL A 30 -21.20 -1.98 -21.31
N MET A 31 -20.54 -0.85 -21.23
CA MET A 31 -19.52 -0.42 -22.20
C MET A 31 -18.20 -1.16 -22.01
N MET A 32 -17.82 -1.36 -20.76
CA MET A 32 -16.61 -2.06 -20.37
C MET A 32 -16.63 -2.42 -18.88
N GLN A 33 -15.67 -3.22 -18.45
CA GLN A 33 -15.44 -3.54 -17.04
C GLN A 33 -14.21 -2.79 -16.54
N ILE A 34 -14.34 -2.11 -15.42
CA ILE A 34 -13.27 -1.35 -14.77
C ILE A 34 -12.65 -2.20 -13.66
N PRO A 35 -11.32 -2.38 -13.64
CA PRO A 35 -10.64 -3.14 -12.58
C PRO A 35 -10.86 -2.54 -11.20
N ASN A 36 -10.80 -3.39 -10.16
CA ASN A 36 -10.71 -2.93 -8.78
C ASN A 36 -9.50 -2.01 -8.59
N THR A 37 -9.61 -1.01 -7.71
CA THR A 37 -8.60 0.03 -7.46
C THR A 37 -8.36 1.03 -8.60
N ALA A 38 -9.05 0.92 -9.74
CA ALA A 38 -8.95 1.90 -10.81
C ALA A 38 -9.43 3.28 -10.35
N VAL A 39 -8.71 4.32 -10.80
CA VAL A 39 -9.03 5.72 -10.51
C VAL A 39 -9.90 6.30 -11.61
N LEU A 40 -11.04 6.87 -11.22
CA LEU A 40 -12.03 7.49 -12.10
C LEU A 40 -12.08 9.00 -11.84
N GLN A 41 -12.29 9.79 -12.87
CA GLN A 41 -12.60 11.19 -12.71
C GLN A 41 -14.11 11.33 -12.42
N LEU A 42 -14.46 11.92 -11.29
CA LEU A 42 -15.85 12.10 -10.88
C LEU A 42 -16.41 13.37 -11.51
N LEU A 43 -17.46 13.23 -12.31
CA LEU A 43 -18.18 14.35 -12.94
C LEU A 43 -19.44 14.73 -12.14
N GLU A 44 -20.15 13.72 -11.62
CA GLU A 44 -21.34 13.91 -10.81
C GLU A 44 -21.48 12.75 -9.79
N LYS A 45 -21.88 13.09 -8.57
CA LYS A 45 -22.14 12.12 -7.50
C LYS A 45 -23.63 11.97 -7.28
N GLY A 46 -24.18 10.82 -7.64
CA GLY A 46 -25.53 10.42 -7.26
C GLY A 46 -25.56 9.43 -6.10
N SER A 47 -26.77 9.16 -5.55
CA SER A 47 -26.99 8.18 -4.48
C SER A 47 -26.66 6.77 -4.92
N ASP A 48 -27.12 6.35 -6.07
CA ASP A 48 -26.97 4.97 -6.58
C ASP A 48 -25.97 4.88 -7.71
N TRP A 49 -25.82 5.93 -8.51
CA TRP A 49 -24.96 6.00 -9.67
C TRP A 49 -24.12 7.26 -9.67
N CYS A 50 -22.84 7.13 -9.97
CA CYS A 50 -21.92 8.23 -10.24
C CYS A 50 -21.67 8.34 -11.75
N HIS A 51 -21.68 9.59 -12.24
CA HIS A 51 -21.22 9.91 -13.59
C HIS A 51 -19.72 10.14 -13.55
N VAL A 52 -18.97 9.40 -14.33
CA VAL A 52 -17.51 9.36 -14.26
C VAL A 52 -16.87 9.32 -15.65
N THR A 53 -15.59 9.72 -15.69
CA THR A 53 -14.74 9.48 -16.86
C THR A 53 -13.68 8.44 -16.52
N TYR A 54 -13.51 7.47 -17.39
CA TYR A 54 -12.46 6.46 -17.31
C TYR A 54 -11.89 6.18 -18.72
N GLN A 55 -10.56 6.22 -18.86
CA GLN A 55 -9.85 6.04 -20.15
C GLN A 55 -10.42 6.88 -21.28
N GLY A 56 -10.74 8.16 -21.00
CA GLY A 56 -11.29 9.09 -22.00
C GLY A 56 -12.76 8.87 -22.39
N ARG A 57 -13.45 7.89 -21.79
CA ARG A 57 -14.88 7.64 -21.98
C ARG A 57 -15.68 8.09 -20.77
N THR A 58 -16.86 8.63 -21.03
CA THR A 58 -17.79 9.11 -20.00
C THR A 58 -18.95 8.13 -19.86
N GLY A 59 -19.37 7.83 -18.63
CA GLY A 59 -20.47 6.89 -18.38
C GLY A 59 -20.76 6.76 -16.88
N TYR A 60 -21.46 5.71 -16.50
CA TYR A 60 -22.02 5.54 -15.17
C TYR A 60 -21.50 4.26 -14.48
N VAL A 61 -21.23 4.39 -13.20
CA VAL A 61 -20.86 3.28 -12.29
C VAL A 61 -21.66 3.37 -11.00
N MET A 62 -21.92 2.24 -10.35
CA MET A 62 -22.68 2.23 -9.09
C MET A 62 -21.87 2.85 -7.95
N THR A 63 -22.46 3.83 -7.28
CA THR A 63 -21.84 4.58 -6.17
C THR A 63 -21.34 3.71 -5.04
N LYS A 64 -22.05 2.62 -4.71
CA LYS A 64 -21.69 1.68 -3.64
C LYS A 64 -20.33 0.97 -3.83
N PHE A 65 -19.80 0.97 -5.04
CA PHE A 65 -18.50 0.38 -5.37
C PHE A 65 -17.39 1.42 -5.56
N LEU A 66 -17.59 2.64 -5.03
CA LEU A 66 -16.63 3.73 -5.15
C LEU A 66 -16.23 4.27 -3.79
N THR A 67 -14.94 4.52 -3.63
CA THR A 67 -14.42 5.43 -2.60
C THR A 67 -14.22 6.79 -3.24
N ILE A 68 -14.99 7.79 -2.82
CA ILE A 68 -15.02 9.12 -3.44
C ILE A 68 -14.19 10.10 -2.63
N MET A 69 -13.25 10.80 -3.31
CA MET A 69 -12.44 11.87 -2.78
C MET A 69 -12.85 13.19 -3.46
N THR A 70 -13.51 14.08 -2.72
CA THR A 70 -13.85 15.42 -3.19
C THR A 70 -12.84 16.44 -2.71
N SER A 71 -12.33 17.30 -3.59
CA SER A 71 -11.55 18.47 -3.21
C SER A 71 -12.49 19.55 -2.67
N SER A 72 -12.35 19.91 -1.39
CA SER A 72 -13.08 21.01 -0.77
C SER A 72 -12.58 22.34 -1.29
N GLY A 73 -13.32 22.93 -2.22
CA GLY A 73 -13.14 24.29 -2.70
C GLY A 73 -14.48 25.00 -2.73
N SER A 74 -14.67 25.99 -1.84
CA SER A 74 -15.85 26.83 -1.69
C SER A 74 -16.09 27.66 -2.93
N VAL A 75 -17.32 27.70 -3.47
CA VAL A 75 -17.94 28.87 -4.12
C VAL A 75 -19.46 28.78 -4.18
N ASN A 76 -20.05 29.89 -3.91
CA ASN A 76 -21.43 30.41 -3.79
C ASN A 76 -22.55 29.79 -4.64
N ARG A 77 -23.71 29.80 -3.96
CA ARG A 77 -25.10 29.55 -4.32
C ARG A 77 -25.66 30.45 -5.44
N PRO A 78 -26.73 30.03 -6.22
CA PRO A 78 -28.08 30.47 -5.86
C PRO A 78 -29.22 29.40 -5.96
N THR A 79 -30.09 29.52 -5.00
CA THR A 79 -31.57 29.56 -4.88
C THR A 79 -32.46 28.49 -5.55
N ALA A 80 -33.08 27.64 -4.73
CA ALA A 80 -34.48 27.30 -4.37
C ALA A 80 -35.49 26.91 -5.50
N THR A 81 -36.37 25.92 -5.39
CA THR A 81 -37.38 25.39 -4.44
C THR A 81 -38.20 24.30 -5.14
N PRO A 82 -39.08 23.48 -4.61
CA PRO A 82 -39.46 23.18 -3.23
C PRO A 82 -39.51 21.69 -2.82
N GLN A 83 -39.61 21.50 -1.54
CA GLN A 83 -39.67 20.34 -0.66
C GLN A 83 -41.03 19.63 -0.68
N PRO A 84 -41.05 18.32 -0.26
CA PRO A 84 -42.09 17.89 0.64
C PRO A 84 -41.51 17.43 1.99
N THR A 85 -42.06 18.10 2.97
CA THR A 85 -42.38 17.80 4.37
C THR A 85 -41.50 16.88 5.19
N GLN A 86 -40.84 17.48 6.15
CA GLN A 86 -40.12 16.95 7.28
C GLN A 86 -41.02 16.34 8.34
N ILE A 87 -40.57 15.26 8.97
CA ILE A 87 -40.87 14.90 10.33
C ILE A 87 -39.63 15.24 11.16
N PRO A 88 -39.73 16.01 12.26
CA PRO A 88 -38.59 16.54 12.97
C PRO A 88 -37.93 15.46 13.85
N SER A 89 -36.66 15.17 13.64
CA SER A 89 -35.80 14.52 14.63
C SER A 89 -34.82 15.56 15.17
N ASN A 90 -35.21 16.21 16.24
CA ASN A 90 -34.30 16.92 17.12
C ASN A 90 -33.34 15.93 17.75
N ASN A 91 -32.09 15.92 17.37
CA ASN A 91 -31.00 15.33 18.15
C ASN A 91 -29.72 16.14 17.90
N ASN A 92 -29.59 17.22 18.65
CA ASN A 92 -28.32 17.90 18.92
C ASN A 92 -27.56 17.11 20.00
N ALA A 93 -27.31 15.82 19.79
CA ALA A 93 -26.40 15.07 20.65
C ALA A 93 -24.97 15.37 20.16
N ALA A 94 -24.19 16.03 21.00
CA ALA A 94 -22.78 16.30 20.72
C ALA A 94 -22.04 14.98 20.53
N ILE A 95 -21.18 14.89 19.52
CA ILE A 95 -20.25 13.77 19.34
C ILE A 95 -19.24 13.84 20.49
N ILE A 96 -19.26 12.85 21.39
CA ILE A 96 -18.38 12.80 22.55
C ILE A 96 -17.03 12.09 22.26
N GLY A 97 -16.89 11.49 21.07
CA GLY A 97 -15.65 10.81 20.64
C GLY A 97 -15.81 10.04 19.35
N LYS A 98 -14.77 9.33 18.98
CA LYS A 98 -14.74 8.39 17.87
C LYS A 98 -14.56 6.97 18.39
N ALA A 99 -15.08 5.99 17.67
CA ALA A 99 -14.85 4.58 17.95
C ALA A 99 -14.59 3.81 16.67
N ILE A 100 -14.00 2.63 16.78
CA ILE A 100 -13.78 1.70 15.66
C ILE A 100 -14.43 0.36 16.00
N VAL A 101 -15.10 -0.25 15.04
CA VAL A 101 -15.60 -1.62 15.16
C VAL A 101 -14.44 -2.58 15.29
N SER A 102 -14.45 -3.41 16.35
CA SER A 102 -13.40 -4.38 16.68
C SER A 102 -14.05 -5.75 16.94
N THR A 103 -14.29 -6.50 15.87
CA THR A 103 -14.79 -7.88 15.89
C THR A 103 -13.67 -8.84 15.49
N THR A 104 -13.69 -10.07 15.98
CA THR A 104 -12.71 -11.13 15.64
C THR A 104 -12.87 -11.70 14.22
N GLY A 105 -13.50 -10.94 13.33
CA GLY A 105 -13.83 -11.29 11.95
C GLY A 105 -15.35 -11.19 11.73
N GLY A 106 -15.75 -10.61 10.60
CA GLY A 106 -17.15 -10.42 10.27
C GLY A 106 -17.66 -8.99 10.53
N THR A 107 -18.94 -8.85 10.77
CA THR A 107 -19.64 -7.57 10.88
C THR A 107 -20.27 -7.39 12.26
N LEU A 108 -20.48 -6.13 12.67
CA LEU A 108 -21.17 -5.76 13.90
C LEU A 108 -22.62 -5.34 13.59
N ASN A 109 -23.59 -5.91 14.31
CA ASN A 109 -24.98 -5.50 14.17
C ASN A 109 -25.20 -4.09 14.74
N PHE A 110 -25.70 -3.19 13.88
CA PHE A 110 -26.13 -1.85 14.23
C PHE A 110 -27.64 -1.83 14.38
N ARG A 111 -28.14 -1.45 15.56
CA ARG A 111 -29.52 -1.68 15.97
C ARG A 111 -30.23 -0.38 16.29
N GLU A 112 -31.58 -0.41 16.20
CA GLU A 112 -32.45 0.73 16.52
C GLU A 112 -32.50 1.04 18.01
N GLN A 113 -32.33 0.03 18.87
CA GLN A 113 -32.42 0.12 20.33
C GLN A 113 -31.25 -0.65 20.97
N PRO A 114 -30.84 -0.30 22.21
CA PRO A 114 -29.79 -0.98 22.96
C PRO A 114 -30.24 -2.33 23.51
N SER A 115 -30.62 -3.24 22.64
CA SER A 115 -31.09 -4.59 22.97
C SER A 115 -30.70 -5.62 21.91
N SER A 116 -30.32 -6.82 22.33
CA SER A 116 -30.02 -7.93 21.43
C SER A 116 -31.23 -8.42 20.62
N SER A 117 -32.46 -8.13 21.08
CA SER A 117 -33.71 -8.43 20.39
C SER A 117 -34.19 -7.31 19.46
N ALA A 118 -33.57 -6.12 19.52
CA ALA A 118 -33.94 -4.98 18.64
C ALA A 118 -33.64 -5.28 17.18
N SER A 119 -34.39 -4.61 16.28
CA SER A 119 -34.16 -4.68 14.84
C SER A 119 -32.75 -4.28 14.46
N VAL A 120 -32.11 -5.06 13.57
CA VAL A 120 -30.81 -4.75 12.99
C VAL A 120 -31.03 -3.83 11.82
N MET A 121 -30.58 -2.58 11.94
CA MET A 121 -30.68 -1.58 10.87
C MET A 121 -29.71 -1.90 9.71
N MET A 122 -28.51 -2.35 10.06
CA MET A 122 -27.49 -2.80 9.13
C MET A 122 -26.36 -3.53 9.86
N GLN A 123 -25.47 -4.12 9.11
CA GLN A 123 -24.24 -4.72 9.62
C GLN A 123 -23.04 -3.81 9.28
N ILE A 124 -22.26 -3.46 10.30
CA ILE A 124 -21.08 -2.62 10.16
C ILE A 124 -19.84 -3.50 10.02
N PRO A 125 -19.04 -3.36 8.95
CA PRO A 125 -17.80 -4.13 8.78
C PRO A 125 -16.81 -3.89 9.93
N ASN A 126 -15.98 -4.89 10.22
CA ASN A 126 -14.86 -4.74 11.14
C ASN A 126 -13.95 -3.58 10.72
N THR A 127 -13.32 -2.90 11.67
CA THR A 127 -12.49 -1.70 11.49
C THR A 127 -13.19 -0.44 10.99
N SER A 128 -14.53 -0.45 10.82
CA SER A 128 -15.28 0.75 10.42
C SER A 128 -15.27 1.83 11.51
N PRO A 129 -15.04 3.12 11.16
CA PRO A 129 -15.11 4.22 12.11
C PRO A 129 -16.55 4.57 12.47
N LEU A 130 -16.78 4.93 13.73
CA LEU A 130 -18.05 5.35 14.30
C LEU A 130 -17.90 6.70 15.02
N ASP A 131 -18.93 7.53 14.94
CA ASP A 131 -19.05 8.70 15.80
C ASP A 131 -19.80 8.30 17.08
N LEU A 132 -19.18 8.49 18.23
CA LEU A 132 -19.73 8.13 19.52
C LEU A 132 -20.58 9.28 20.08
N LEU A 133 -21.84 8.99 20.39
CA LEU A 133 -22.76 9.93 21.01
C LEU A 133 -22.94 9.65 22.50
N GLU A 134 -22.89 8.37 22.89
CA GLU A 134 -23.08 7.95 24.28
C GLU A 134 -22.31 6.64 24.52
N ARG A 135 -21.63 6.57 25.67
CA ARG A 135 -20.88 5.39 26.09
C ARG A 135 -21.62 4.71 27.22
N GLY A 136 -22.16 3.53 26.99
CA GLY A 136 -22.74 2.68 28.01
C GLY A 136 -21.90 1.41 28.25
N ALA A 137 -22.12 0.74 29.35
CA ALA A 137 -21.41 -0.50 29.72
C ALA A 137 -21.63 -1.62 28.69
N ASP A 138 -22.86 -1.86 28.27
CA ASP A 138 -23.21 -2.93 27.33
C ASP A 138 -23.47 -2.43 25.91
N TRP A 139 -23.94 -1.21 25.75
CA TRP A 139 -24.34 -0.60 24.48
C TRP A 139 -23.84 0.83 24.36
N CYS A 140 -23.29 1.15 23.21
CA CYS A 140 -22.95 2.53 22.84
C CYS A 140 -23.91 3.04 21.78
N LYS A 141 -24.30 4.33 21.92
CA LYS A 141 -25.04 5.06 20.90
C LYS A 141 -24.06 5.71 19.95
N VAL A 142 -24.20 5.42 18.67
CA VAL A 142 -23.22 5.84 17.65
C VAL A 142 -23.91 6.37 16.40
N ILE A 143 -23.16 7.14 15.61
CA ILE A 143 -23.52 7.46 14.24
C ILE A 143 -22.66 6.65 13.30
N TYR A 144 -23.28 5.98 12.33
CA TYR A 144 -22.63 5.31 11.25
C TYR A 144 -23.37 5.58 9.92
N ASN A 145 -22.65 6.02 8.88
CA ASN A 145 -23.25 6.42 7.59
C ASN A 145 -24.42 7.40 7.74
N GLY A 146 -24.30 8.38 8.64
CA GLY A 146 -25.31 9.42 8.88
C GLY A 146 -26.55 8.93 9.65
N ARG A 147 -26.59 7.69 10.12
CA ARG A 147 -27.68 7.13 10.93
C ARG A 147 -27.27 6.96 12.37
N THR A 148 -28.16 7.30 13.29
CA THR A 148 -27.99 7.07 14.72
C THR A 148 -28.57 5.73 15.13
N GLY A 149 -27.86 4.97 15.96
CA GLY A 149 -28.29 3.66 16.46
C GLY A 149 -27.36 3.16 17.54
N TYR A 150 -27.46 1.86 17.84
CA TYR A 150 -26.76 1.23 18.95
C TYR A 150 -25.92 0.05 18.50
N VAL A 151 -24.73 -0.05 19.10
CA VAL A 151 -23.81 -1.18 18.94
C VAL A 151 -23.39 -1.69 20.32
N MET A 152 -23.06 -2.98 20.43
CA MET A 152 -22.57 -3.53 21.70
C MET A 152 -21.17 -3.00 21.99
N SER A 153 -20.97 -2.47 23.20
CA SER A 153 -19.72 -1.83 23.65
C SER A 153 -18.50 -2.74 23.53
N LYS A 154 -18.66 -4.03 23.77
CA LYS A 154 -17.58 -5.03 23.68
C LYS A 154 -17.03 -5.27 22.27
N PHE A 155 -17.71 -4.77 21.24
CA PHE A 155 -17.28 -4.92 19.83
C PHE A 155 -16.86 -3.60 19.20
N ILE A 156 -16.59 -2.58 20.00
CA ILE A 156 -16.01 -1.33 19.54
C ILE A 156 -14.84 -0.91 20.42
N THR A 157 -13.85 -0.28 19.81
CA THR A 157 -12.75 0.41 20.50
C THR A 157 -13.01 1.90 20.43
N VAL A 158 -13.16 2.57 21.58
CA VAL A 158 -13.42 4.02 21.67
C VAL A 158 -12.09 4.76 21.56
N LEU A 159 -12.02 5.72 20.64
CA LEU A 159 -10.86 6.60 20.44
C LEU A 159 -11.08 7.88 21.28
N THR A 160 -10.36 8.04 22.38
CA THR A 160 -10.42 9.25 23.19
C THR A 160 -9.57 10.35 22.57
N SER A 161 -10.18 11.45 22.13
CA SER A 161 -9.47 12.68 21.80
C SER A 161 -9.35 13.53 23.07
N SER A 162 -8.12 13.80 23.51
CA SER A 162 -7.85 14.74 24.59
C SER A 162 -8.17 16.16 24.13
N GLY A 163 -9.35 16.64 24.49
CA GLY A 163 -9.73 18.04 24.39
C GLY A 163 -9.41 18.73 25.72
N SER A 164 -8.58 19.76 25.67
CA SER A 164 -8.21 20.64 26.77
C SER A 164 -9.46 21.23 27.46
N ALA A 165 -9.64 20.96 28.73
CA ALA A 165 -10.57 21.69 29.59
C ALA A 165 -9.76 22.39 30.68
N THR A 166 -9.88 23.71 30.73
CA THR A 166 -9.38 24.64 31.74
C THR A 166 -9.90 24.27 33.13
N PRO A 167 -9.07 24.33 34.19
CA PRO A 167 -9.52 23.89 35.52
C PRO A 167 -10.38 24.97 36.17
N THR A 168 -11.60 24.63 36.56
CA THR A 168 -12.42 25.40 37.50
C THR A 168 -12.24 24.79 38.89
N GLN A 169 -11.93 25.65 39.84
CA GLN A 169 -11.62 25.36 41.23
C GLN A 169 -12.64 24.48 41.96
N ALA A 170 -12.14 23.58 42.78
CA ALA A 170 -12.89 22.76 43.72
C ALA A 170 -13.43 23.58 44.90
N PRO A 171 -14.60 23.22 45.45
CA PRO A 171 -14.95 23.65 46.78
C PRO A 171 -14.44 22.66 47.83
N THR A 172 -13.77 23.20 48.84
CA THR A 172 -13.28 22.54 50.03
C THR A 172 -14.45 21.99 50.85
N VAL A 173 -14.44 20.72 51.17
CA VAL A 173 -15.28 20.17 52.26
C VAL A 173 -14.43 19.39 53.24
N GLN A 174 -14.55 19.78 54.52
CA GLN A 174 -13.86 19.25 55.65
C GLN A 174 -14.23 17.84 56.01
N LEU A 175 -13.24 17.08 56.49
CA LEU A 175 -13.30 15.75 57.06
C LEU A 175 -14.04 15.71 58.40
N PRO A 176 -14.78 14.65 58.71
CA PRO A 176 -14.93 14.19 60.07
C PRO A 176 -14.07 12.96 60.33
N THR A 177 -13.31 13.04 61.42
CA THR A 177 -12.53 11.98 62.04
C THR A 177 -13.44 10.88 62.64
N GLY A 178 -13.04 9.61 62.43
CA GLY A 178 -13.55 8.52 63.28
C GLY A 178 -13.50 7.13 62.68
N GLY A 179 -12.45 6.41 62.99
CA GLY A 179 -12.46 5.00 63.44
C GLY A 179 -12.71 3.83 62.52
N GLY A 180 -11.67 3.06 62.26
CA GLY A 180 -11.78 1.60 62.28
C GLY A 180 -11.67 0.82 61.00
N SER A 181 -10.48 0.31 60.74
CA SER A 181 -10.08 -1.01 60.22
C SER A 181 -10.51 -1.49 58.82
N ASN A 182 -9.44 -1.90 58.11
CA ASN A 182 -9.41 -2.75 56.92
C ASN A 182 -9.77 -2.09 55.59
N ALA A 183 -8.88 -1.24 55.09
CA ALA A 183 -8.65 -1.07 53.66
C ALA A 183 -7.47 -1.98 53.29
N THR A 184 -7.74 -2.99 52.46
CA THR A 184 -6.75 -3.60 51.58
C THR A 184 -6.19 -2.48 50.72
N GLU A 185 -4.93 -2.17 50.95
CA GLU A 185 -4.14 -1.31 50.05
C GLU A 185 -4.24 -1.97 48.68
N GLU A 186 -4.97 -1.38 47.73
CA GLU A 186 -4.74 -1.60 46.31
C GLU A 186 -3.35 -1.04 46.08
N GLU A 187 -2.33 -1.92 45.97
CA GLU A 187 -1.00 -1.56 45.47
C GLU A 187 -1.28 -0.92 44.09
N GLU A 188 -1.03 0.37 43.99
CA GLU A 188 -1.00 1.11 42.75
C GLU A 188 0.12 0.47 41.90
N ASN A 189 -0.26 -0.46 41.02
CA ASN A 189 0.66 -1.21 40.18
C ASN A 189 1.45 -0.21 39.32
N ASP A 190 2.71 -0.01 39.64
CA ASP A 190 3.63 0.81 38.86
C ASP A 190 3.69 0.22 37.42
N PRO A 191 3.19 0.94 36.40
CA PRO A 191 3.13 0.42 35.03
C PRO A 191 4.52 0.25 34.42
N SER A 192 5.58 0.75 35.05
CA SER A 192 6.98 0.56 34.65
C SER A 192 7.56 -0.77 35.13
N VAL A 193 6.83 -1.55 35.92
CA VAL A 193 7.22 -2.87 36.41
C VAL A 193 6.56 -3.96 35.56
N TYR A 194 7.35 -4.93 35.13
CA TYR A 194 6.80 -6.07 34.39
C TYR A 194 5.91 -6.93 35.27
N THR A 195 4.63 -7.03 34.93
CA THR A 195 3.64 -7.83 35.64
C THR A 195 3.05 -8.95 34.79
N ARG A 196 3.02 -8.77 33.46
CA ARG A 196 2.43 -9.72 32.51
C ARG A 196 2.96 -9.50 31.09
N THR A 197 2.92 -10.56 30.29
CA THR A 197 3.21 -10.47 28.85
C THR A 197 2.09 -9.71 28.13
N LEU A 198 2.46 -8.66 27.38
CA LEU A 198 1.55 -7.83 26.59
C LEU A 198 1.56 -8.24 25.13
N LYS A 199 0.36 -8.41 24.54
CA LYS A 199 0.17 -8.85 23.16
C LYS A 199 -1.13 -8.29 22.58
N SER A 200 -1.34 -8.52 21.30
CA SER A 200 -2.51 -8.03 20.54
C SER A 200 -3.84 -8.11 21.31
N GLY A 201 -4.57 -7.00 21.33
CA GLY A 201 -5.89 -6.87 21.95
C GLY A 201 -5.89 -6.61 23.46
N MET A 202 -4.73 -6.67 24.13
CA MET A 202 -4.64 -6.32 25.55
C MET A 202 -4.71 -4.80 25.75
N TYR A 203 -5.14 -4.36 26.92
CA TYR A 203 -5.26 -2.95 27.28
C TYR A 203 -4.90 -2.73 28.74
N GLY A 204 -4.55 -1.50 29.08
CA GLY A 204 -4.21 -1.09 30.44
C GLY A 204 -3.13 -0.01 30.49
N GLU A 205 -2.79 0.45 31.68
CA GLU A 205 -1.75 1.45 31.89
C GLU A 205 -0.35 0.88 31.59
N ASP A 206 -0.13 -0.41 31.77
CA ASP A 206 1.07 -1.12 31.35
C ASP A 206 1.26 -1.10 29.81
N VAL A 207 0.18 -1.24 29.03
CA VAL A 207 0.22 -1.07 27.58
C VAL A 207 0.50 0.39 27.20
N ARG A 208 -0.15 1.34 27.89
CA ARG A 208 0.09 2.77 27.69
C ARG A 208 1.56 3.11 27.95
N TRP A 209 2.11 2.63 29.05
CA TRP A 209 3.52 2.85 29.40
C TRP A 209 4.47 2.33 28.29
N VAL A 210 4.22 1.11 27.78
CA VAL A 210 5.01 0.55 26.65
C VAL A 210 4.93 1.46 25.42
N GLN A 211 3.74 1.97 25.09
CA GLN A 211 3.54 2.87 23.96
C GLN A 211 4.25 4.22 24.16
N GLU A 212 4.15 4.81 25.35
CA GLU A 212 4.84 6.06 25.71
C GLU A 212 6.36 5.88 25.62
N ARG A 213 6.88 4.79 26.20
CA ARG A 213 8.30 4.49 26.15
C ARG A 213 8.82 4.24 24.74
N LEU A 214 8.09 3.52 23.90
CA LEU A 214 8.39 3.36 22.48
C LEU A 214 8.40 4.70 21.75
N LYS A 215 7.44 5.58 22.05
CA LYS A 215 7.36 6.92 21.45
C LYS A 215 8.53 7.81 21.88
N GLU A 216 8.95 7.77 23.14
CA GLU A 216 10.16 8.45 23.62
C GLU A 216 11.41 8.00 22.85
N LEU A 217 11.50 6.70 22.55
CA LEU A 217 12.55 6.09 21.73
C LEU A 217 12.34 6.30 20.22
N GLN A 218 11.47 7.23 19.82
CA GLN A 218 11.19 7.62 18.44
C GLN A 218 10.54 6.54 17.57
N TYR A 219 10.00 5.46 18.16
CA TYR A 219 9.21 4.48 17.40
C TYR A 219 7.83 5.07 17.04
N THR A 220 7.38 4.78 15.81
CA THR A 220 6.05 5.23 15.36
C THR A 220 4.95 4.40 16.02
N VAL A 221 4.31 4.95 17.03
CA VAL A 221 3.24 4.31 17.80
C VAL A 221 2.24 5.35 18.28
N ASN A 222 0.97 4.97 18.38
CA ASN A 222 -0.07 5.79 19.01
C ASN A 222 -0.22 5.36 20.48
N VAL A 223 -0.26 6.33 21.39
CA VAL A 223 -0.50 6.07 22.82
C VAL A 223 -2.00 5.97 23.05
N THR A 224 -2.52 4.76 22.96
CA THR A 224 -3.97 4.47 23.07
C THR A 224 -4.34 3.71 24.34
N GLY A 225 -3.35 3.10 25.01
CA GLY A 225 -3.57 2.15 26.10
C GLY A 225 -4.13 0.80 25.61
N THR A 226 -4.23 0.57 24.30
CA THR A 226 -4.62 -0.71 23.69
C THR A 226 -3.50 -1.24 22.81
N TYR A 227 -3.13 -2.50 22.96
CA TYR A 227 -2.09 -3.17 22.19
C TYR A 227 -2.60 -3.48 20.79
N ASP A 228 -2.66 -2.46 19.95
CA ASP A 228 -3.18 -2.46 18.58
C ASP A 228 -2.11 -2.87 17.55
N ALA A 229 -2.48 -2.86 16.27
CA ALA A 229 -1.57 -3.20 15.17
C ALA A 229 -0.35 -2.28 15.12
N THR A 230 -0.50 -0.98 15.44
CA THR A 230 0.62 -0.02 15.44
C THR A 230 1.59 -0.32 16.58
N THR A 231 1.08 -0.73 17.73
CA THR A 231 1.88 -1.18 18.88
C THR A 231 2.66 -2.46 18.55
N ILE A 232 2.01 -3.44 17.90
CA ILE A 232 2.67 -4.68 17.46
C ILE A 232 3.85 -4.38 16.54
N GLU A 233 3.66 -3.54 15.53
CA GLU A 233 4.72 -3.19 14.58
C GLU A 233 5.84 -2.37 15.25
N ALA A 234 5.51 -1.46 16.16
CA ALA A 234 6.51 -0.73 16.93
C ALA A 234 7.34 -1.66 17.84
N VAL A 235 6.71 -2.62 18.50
CA VAL A 235 7.39 -3.63 19.33
C VAL A 235 8.27 -4.53 18.48
N LYS A 236 7.81 -5.02 17.34
CA LYS A 236 8.64 -5.81 16.40
C LYS A 236 9.88 -5.03 15.97
N PHE A 237 9.71 -3.76 15.64
CA PHE A 237 10.82 -2.91 15.25
C PHE A 237 11.80 -2.70 16.42
N PHE A 238 11.30 -2.39 17.61
CA PHE A 238 12.11 -2.29 18.82
C PHE A 238 12.90 -3.57 19.10
N GLN A 239 12.25 -4.72 19.02
CA GLN A 239 12.88 -6.03 19.19
C GLN A 239 14.01 -6.26 18.18
N SER A 240 13.81 -5.91 16.93
CA SER A 240 14.84 -6.05 15.89
C SER A 240 16.04 -5.14 16.15
N GLN A 241 15.82 -3.91 16.60
CA GLN A 241 16.89 -2.97 16.95
C GLN A 241 17.71 -3.43 18.18
N ASN A 242 17.10 -4.19 19.06
CA ASN A 242 17.68 -4.65 20.29
C ASN A 242 18.12 -6.14 20.28
N SER A 243 18.21 -6.77 19.10
CA SER A 243 18.59 -8.20 18.91
C SER A 243 17.69 -9.18 19.66
N LEU A 244 16.42 -8.84 19.84
CA LEU A 244 15.39 -9.72 20.37
C LEU A 244 14.66 -10.45 19.26
N THR A 245 13.92 -11.50 19.59
CA THR A 245 12.99 -12.15 18.66
C THR A 245 11.90 -11.17 18.28
N SER A 246 11.75 -10.87 16.98
CA SER A 246 10.81 -9.86 16.48
C SER A 246 9.41 -10.48 16.28
N ASP A 247 8.75 -10.85 17.39
CA ASP A 247 7.42 -11.48 17.40
C ASP A 247 6.28 -10.48 17.66
N GLY A 248 6.61 -9.25 18.06
CA GLY A 248 5.64 -8.21 18.39
C GLY A 248 4.93 -8.42 19.72
N ILE A 249 5.48 -9.26 20.61
CA ILE A 249 4.99 -9.55 21.95
C ILE A 249 5.90 -8.89 22.97
N CYS A 250 5.39 -8.04 23.84
CA CYS A 250 6.16 -7.45 24.92
C CYS A 250 6.17 -8.40 26.12
N GLY A 251 7.02 -9.44 26.05
CA GLY A 251 7.34 -10.34 27.15
C GLY A 251 8.40 -9.77 28.06
N GLU A 252 8.79 -10.53 29.10
CA GLU A 252 9.76 -10.12 30.13
C GLU A 252 11.05 -9.55 29.53
N GLN A 253 11.67 -10.24 28.57
CA GLN A 253 12.92 -9.79 27.92
C GLN A 253 12.73 -8.47 27.16
N THR A 254 11.63 -8.34 26.41
CA THR A 254 11.34 -7.11 25.68
C THR A 254 11.10 -5.95 26.64
N PHE A 255 10.33 -6.19 27.69
CA PHE A 255 10.04 -5.19 28.72
C PHE A 255 11.33 -4.75 29.47
N ALA A 256 12.17 -5.70 29.85
CA ALA A 256 13.44 -5.41 30.55
C ALA A 256 14.37 -4.52 29.71
N ILE A 257 14.50 -4.79 28.40
CA ILE A 257 15.30 -3.94 27.51
C ILE A 257 14.63 -2.58 27.32
N LEU A 258 13.31 -2.55 27.12
CA LEU A 258 12.54 -1.31 26.92
C LEU A 258 12.67 -0.36 28.12
N SER A 259 12.66 -0.91 29.34
CA SER A 259 12.82 -0.17 30.60
C SER A 259 14.27 0.30 30.84
N SER A 260 15.24 -0.27 30.16
CA SER A 260 16.65 0.02 30.39
C SER A 260 17.10 1.35 29.75
N SER A 261 18.18 1.92 30.29
CA SER A 261 18.89 3.07 29.68
C SER A 261 19.61 2.70 28.37
N ASN A 262 19.78 1.41 28.10
CA ASN A 262 20.44 0.88 26.88
C ASN A 262 19.43 0.56 25.76
N ALA A 263 18.15 0.84 25.98
CA ALA A 263 17.11 0.69 24.95
C ALA A 263 17.45 1.54 23.73
N ARG A 264 17.58 0.90 22.57
CA ARG A 264 17.95 1.59 21.32
C ARG A 264 16.75 2.34 20.76
N ALA A 265 17.00 3.53 20.25
CA ALA A 265 16.00 4.33 19.56
C ALA A 265 15.72 3.80 18.13
N ALA A 266 14.60 4.23 17.56
CA ALA A 266 14.17 3.80 16.22
C ALA A 266 15.13 4.25 15.11
N ASP A 267 15.83 5.36 15.27
CA ASP A 267 16.78 5.92 14.33
C ASP A 267 18.24 5.47 14.57
N ASP A 268 18.50 4.70 15.62
CA ASP A 268 19.79 4.07 15.84
C ASP A 268 20.12 3.08 14.71
N ALA A 269 21.39 3.08 14.27
CA ALA A 269 21.84 2.10 13.28
C ALA A 269 21.68 0.67 13.80
N PRO A 270 21.20 -0.29 13.00
CA PRO A 270 21.17 -1.71 13.39
C PRO A 270 22.53 -2.21 13.85
N LEU A 271 22.55 -3.12 14.82
CA LEU A 271 23.78 -3.73 15.32
C LEU A 271 24.51 -4.53 14.24
N THR A 272 23.77 -5.09 13.29
CA THR A 272 24.29 -5.80 12.13
C THR A 272 23.47 -5.48 10.89
N TYR A 273 24.16 -5.35 9.74
CA TYR A 273 23.51 -5.09 8.47
C TYR A 273 23.31 -6.39 7.69
N LYS A 274 22.08 -6.93 7.72
CA LYS A 274 21.67 -7.99 6.80
C LYS A 274 21.35 -7.37 5.44
N THR A 275 21.86 -7.95 4.36
CA THR A 275 21.46 -7.52 3.01
C THR A 275 19.96 -7.72 2.81
N LEU A 276 19.24 -6.65 2.43
CA LEU A 276 17.81 -6.63 2.20
C LEU A 276 17.52 -6.33 0.73
N ARG A 277 16.52 -7.02 0.18
CA ARG A 277 16.12 -6.90 -1.23
C ARG A 277 14.62 -7.13 -1.40
N ILE A 278 14.13 -6.91 -2.60
CA ILE A 278 12.72 -7.09 -2.94
C ILE A 278 12.25 -8.50 -2.51
N ASP A 279 11.01 -8.57 -2.01
CA ASP A 279 10.32 -9.72 -1.44
C ASP A 279 10.85 -10.19 -0.05
N ASP A 280 11.87 -9.55 0.54
CA ASP A 280 12.20 -9.77 1.95
C ASP A 280 11.14 -9.17 2.87
N ALA A 281 10.81 -9.89 3.96
CA ALA A 281 9.91 -9.40 5.01
C ALA A 281 10.54 -9.64 6.39
N SER A 282 10.73 -8.56 7.16
CA SER A 282 11.35 -8.64 8.49
C SER A 282 11.34 -7.31 9.22
N GLY A 283 11.62 -7.31 10.54
CA GLY A 283 11.88 -6.09 11.31
C GLY A 283 13.04 -5.24 10.76
N ALA A 284 14.05 -5.87 10.12
CA ALA A 284 15.13 -5.14 9.46
C ALA A 284 14.63 -4.34 8.24
N VAL A 285 13.62 -4.84 7.51
CA VAL A 285 12.96 -4.06 6.44
C VAL A 285 12.17 -2.91 7.04
N THR A 286 11.46 -3.13 8.15
CA THR A 286 10.76 -2.06 8.88
C THR A 286 11.74 -0.95 9.30
N ALA A 287 12.89 -1.31 9.84
CA ALA A 287 13.96 -0.37 10.22
C ALA A 287 14.45 0.46 9.02
N LEU A 288 14.76 -0.22 7.91
CA LEU A 288 15.17 0.41 6.67
C LEU A 288 14.12 1.42 6.17
N GLN A 289 12.85 1.00 6.13
CA GLN A 289 11.74 1.84 5.66
C GLN A 289 11.53 3.07 6.55
N ASN A 290 11.57 2.91 7.88
CA ASN A 290 11.48 4.02 8.81
C ASN A 290 12.59 5.04 8.57
N ARG A 291 13.84 4.58 8.43
CA ARG A 291 14.97 5.47 8.20
C ARG A 291 14.89 6.18 6.85
N LEU A 292 14.51 5.48 5.76
CA LEU A 292 14.26 6.10 4.46
C LEU A 292 13.15 7.15 4.55
N LYS A 293 12.05 6.84 5.25
CA LYS A 293 10.93 7.78 5.45
C LYS A 293 11.36 9.01 6.25
N ALA A 294 12.18 8.85 7.29
CA ALA A 294 12.75 9.96 8.06
C ALA A 294 13.63 10.88 7.21
N LEU A 295 14.29 10.32 6.17
CA LEU A 295 15.04 11.07 5.18
C LEU A 295 14.16 11.63 4.03
N GLY A 296 12.83 11.54 4.15
CA GLY A 296 11.85 12.12 3.22
C GLY A 296 11.54 11.28 1.99
N TYR A 297 12.02 10.03 1.89
CA TYR A 297 11.68 9.15 0.76
C TYR A 297 10.19 8.75 0.80
N PRO A 298 9.48 8.79 -0.35
CA PRO A 298 8.03 8.56 -0.39
C PRO A 298 7.71 7.06 -0.39
N LEU A 299 7.62 6.45 0.79
CA LEU A 299 7.23 5.06 0.98
C LEU A 299 6.38 4.87 2.23
N ASN A 300 5.67 3.75 2.31
CA ASN A 300 5.00 3.28 3.51
C ASN A 300 5.89 2.30 4.27
N VAL A 301 5.74 2.27 5.58
CA VAL A 301 6.40 1.28 6.43
C VAL A 301 5.49 0.07 6.50
N THR A 302 5.83 -0.98 5.77
CA THR A 302 5.03 -2.20 5.63
C THR A 302 5.68 -3.42 6.27
N GLY A 303 7.00 -3.35 6.52
CA GLY A 303 7.80 -4.51 6.94
C GLY A 303 8.14 -5.46 5.78
N GLU A 304 7.62 -5.20 4.56
CA GLU A 304 7.92 -5.94 3.34
C GLU A 304 8.75 -5.07 2.39
N TYR A 305 9.82 -5.61 1.83
CA TYR A 305 10.64 -4.92 0.83
C TYR A 305 9.93 -4.96 -0.53
N ASP A 306 8.93 -4.10 -0.66
CA ASP A 306 8.12 -3.94 -1.87
C ASP A 306 8.84 -3.11 -2.94
N VAL A 307 8.19 -2.92 -4.10
CA VAL A 307 8.72 -2.09 -5.20
C VAL A 307 8.98 -0.64 -4.76
N LYS A 308 8.13 -0.08 -3.88
CA LYS A 308 8.34 1.29 -3.38
C LYS A 308 9.56 1.40 -2.47
N THR A 309 9.80 0.39 -1.65
CA THR A 309 11.02 0.29 -0.84
C THR A 309 12.26 0.17 -1.74
N HIS A 310 12.20 -0.67 -2.77
CA HIS A 310 13.24 -0.80 -3.77
C HIS A 310 13.54 0.56 -4.44
N ASP A 311 12.53 1.26 -4.93
CA ASP A 311 12.70 2.56 -5.61
C ASP A 311 13.25 3.64 -4.68
N ALA A 312 12.87 3.60 -3.40
CA ALA A 312 13.42 4.47 -2.38
C ALA A 312 14.91 4.19 -2.13
N VAL A 313 15.32 2.92 -2.09
CA VAL A 313 16.73 2.52 -1.97
C VAL A 313 17.52 2.93 -3.20
N VAL A 314 17.01 2.73 -4.42
CA VAL A 314 17.60 3.22 -5.67
C VAL A 314 17.82 4.73 -5.60
N GLY A 315 16.80 5.48 -5.23
CA GLY A 315 16.87 6.93 -5.07
C GLY A 315 17.86 7.38 -3.99
N PHE A 316 17.98 6.62 -2.91
CA PHE A 316 18.97 6.86 -1.85
C PHE A 316 20.40 6.60 -2.36
N GLN A 317 20.64 5.46 -2.99
CA GLN A 317 21.94 5.09 -3.55
C GLN A 317 22.42 6.13 -4.56
N GLN A 318 21.54 6.58 -5.45
CA GLN A 318 21.85 7.61 -6.44
C GLN A 318 22.31 8.93 -5.78
N ARG A 319 21.59 9.41 -4.74
CA ARG A 319 21.89 10.67 -4.05
C ARG A 319 23.18 10.61 -3.25
N ASN A 320 23.51 9.43 -2.74
CA ASN A 320 24.67 9.22 -1.88
C ASN A 320 25.91 8.71 -2.64
N GLY A 321 25.84 8.60 -3.98
CA GLY A 321 26.97 8.16 -4.82
C GLY A 321 27.35 6.70 -4.63
N LEU A 322 26.39 5.87 -4.22
CA LEU A 322 26.58 4.44 -4.01
C LEU A 322 26.33 3.67 -5.32
N VAL A 323 26.72 2.40 -5.33
CA VAL A 323 26.32 1.47 -6.39
C VAL A 323 24.79 1.41 -6.41
N ILE A 324 24.18 1.78 -7.55
CA ILE A 324 22.74 1.84 -7.70
C ILE A 324 22.23 0.44 -8.02
N SER A 325 22.01 -0.36 -6.99
CA SER A 325 21.60 -1.77 -7.11
C SER A 325 20.10 -1.99 -6.83
N GLY A 326 19.47 -1.11 -6.05
CA GLY A 326 18.16 -1.35 -5.47
C GLY A 326 18.19 -2.41 -4.33
N ILE A 327 19.38 -2.79 -3.88
CA ILE A 327 19.61 -3.74 -2.78
C ILE A 327 20.20 -2.96 -1.60
N ALA A 328 19.61 -3.06 -0.43
CA ALA A 328 20.15 -2.46 0.78
C ALA A 328 21.20 -3.40 1.40
N ASP A 329 22.40 -3.39 0.81
CA ASP A 329 23.56 -4.10 1.34
C ASP A 329 24.16 -3.40 2.59
N ALA A 330 25.19 -3.99 3.18
CA ALA A 330 25.82 -3.44 4.39
C ALA A 330 26.36 -2.03 4.17
N LEU A 331 26.94 -1.72 2.99
CA LEU A 331 27.45 -0.40 2.67
C LEU A 331 26.30 0.61 2.52
N THR A 332 25.24 0.26 1.81
CA THR A 332 24.06 1.11 1.65
C THR A 332 23.44 1.43 3.02
N GLN A 333 23.28 0.44 3.89
CA GLN A 333 22.72 0.63 5.23
C GLN A 333 23.65 1.45 6.12
N SER A 334 24.96 1.23 6.09
CA SER A 334 25.90 2.03 6.89
C SER A 334 25.84 3.51 6.53
N VAL A 335 25.72 3.85 5.23
CA VAL A 335 25.55 5.23 4.77
C VAL A 335 24.16 5.77 5.13
N LEU A 336 23.12 4.93 5.07
CA LEU A 336 21.74 5.31 5.40
C LEU A 336 21.59 5.77 6.85
N TYR A 337 22.26 5.09 7.78
CA TYR A 337 22.23 5.43 9.20
C TYR A 337 23.27 6.46 9.62
N ALA A 338 24.17 6.86 8.72
CA ALA A 338 25.12 7.93 9.01
C ALA A 338 24.42 9.31 9.10
N SER A 339 24.99 10.21 9.90
CA SER A 339 24.52 11.60 10.01
C SER A 339 24.67 12.41 8.70
N SER A 340 25.56 11.97 7.81
CA SER A 340 25.80 12.54 6.50
C SER A 340 24.86 12.03 5.39
N ALA A 341 23.92 11.15 5.71
CA ALA A 341 22.98 10.57 4.76
C ALA A 341 22.17 11.66 4.04
N LYS A 342 22.20 11.65 2.70
CA LYS A 342 21.45 12.62 1.89
C LYS A 342 20.01 12.18 1.74
N GLY A 343 19.08 13.07 2.10
CA GLY A 343 17.64 12.83 2.00
C GLY A 343 17.08 13.01 0.59
N TYR A 344 15.80 12.75 0.45
CA TYR A 344 15.06 12.80 -0.83
C TYR A 344 15.07 14.18 -1.49
N SER A 345 15.12 15.26 -0.71
CA SER A 345 15.23 16.64 -1.20
C SER A 345 16.55 16.96 -1.91
N THR A 346 17.61 16.12 -1.75
CA THR A 346 18.87 16.31 -2.46
C THR A 346 18.64 16.10 -3.95
N PRO A 347 18.95 17.10 -4.82
CA PRO A 347 18.72 16.98 -6.26
C PRO A 347 19.52 15.83 -6.89
N VAL A 348 18.92 15.20 -7.89
CA VAL A 348 19.58 14.26 -8.81
C VAL A 348 19.45 14.76 -10.23
N THR A 349 20.37 14.39 -11.10
CA THR A 349 20.23 14.67 -12.53
C THR A 349 19.06 13.89 -13.10
N PRO A 350 18.00 14.55 -13.60
CA PRO A 350 16.87 13.87 -14.22
C PRO A 350 17.31 13.10 -15.48
N LEU A 351 16.58 12.03 -15.78
CA LEU A 351 16.73 11.38 -17.09
C LEU A 351 16.26 12.33 -18.19
N ASP A 352 17.08 12.48 -19.23
CA ASP A 352 16.72 13.26 -20.42
C ASP A 352 15.30 12.89 -20.91
N PRO A 353 14.40 13.86 -21.13
CA PRO A 353 13.04 13.60 -21.63
C PRO A 353 12.99 12.81 -22.95
N ASN A 354 14.05 12.92 -23.77
CA ASN A 354 14.17 12.19 -25.04
C ASN A 354 14.95 10.86 -24.91
N ALA A 355 15.47 10.53 -23.72
CA ALA A 355 16.18 9.28 -23.53
C ALA A 355 15.32 8.08 -23.93
N GLY A 356 15.85 7.22 -24.77
CA GLY A 356 15.18 6.03 -25.29
C GLY A 356 14.21 6.25 -26.44
N LYS A 357 13.89 7.48 -26.81
CA LYS A 357 13.05 7.76 -27.98
C LYS A 357 13.77 7.39 -29.27
N ILE A 358 13.22 6.46 -30.02
CA ILE A 358 13.72 6.10 -31.35
C ILE A 358 12.52 5.89 -32.30
N GLN A 359 12.81 5.90 -33.60
CA GLN A 359 11.88 5.34 -34.58
C GLN A 359 12.02 3.81 -34.52
N GLY A 360 10.94 3.12 -34.17
CA GLY A 360 10.92 1.65 -34.12
C GLY A 360 10.93 1.00 -35.51
N PRO A 361 10.99 -0.34 -35.56
CA PRO A 361 10.92 -1.09 -36.81
C PRO A 361 9.52 -0.91 -37.46
N ALA A 362 9.46 -0.93 -38.80
CA ALA A 362 8.18 -1.11 -39.49
C ALA A 362 7.59 -2.49 -39.15
N LEU A 363 6.26 -2.61 -39.09
CA LEU A 363 5.62 -3.88 -38.75
C LEU A 363 6.06 -5.02 -39.68
N SER A 364 6.29 -4.74 -40.95
CA SER A 364 6.79 -5.72 -41.93
C SER A 364 8.20 -6.29 -41.61
N GLN A 365 8.93 -5.64 -40.70
CA GLN A 365 10.24 -6.10 -40.25
C GLN A 365 10.14 -6.94 -38.97
N VAL A 366 8.97 -6.93 -38.30
CA VAL A 366 8.77 -7.68 -37.06
C VAL A 366 8.23 -9.07 -37.41
N LYS A 367 8.92 -10.09 -36.93
CA LYS A 367 8.52 -11.49 -37.10
C LYS A 367 7.90 -12.02 -35.81
N LEU A 368 7.20 -13.14 -35.90
CA LEU A 368 6.75 -13.90 -34.77
C LEU A 368 7.57 -15.20 -34.68
N LEU A 369 8.72 -15.12 -33.98
CA LEU A 369 9.68 -16.23 -33.89
C LEU A 369 9.42 -17.09 -32.66
N HIS A 370 9.53 -18.42 -32.85
CA HIS A 370 9.31 -19.39 -31.80
C HIS A 370 10.56 -19.53 -30.90
N TRP A 371 10.35 -19.55 -29.54
CA TRP A 371 11.43 -19.57 -28.57
C TRP A 371 12.42 -20.72 -28.76
N PHE A 372 11.92 -21.95 -28.79
CA PHE A 372 12.81 -23.13 -28.83
C PHE A 372 13.36 -23.40 -30.23
N ASN A 373 12.60 -23.08 -31.28
CA ASN A 373 12.97 -23.46 -32.64
C ASN A 373 13.86 -22.40 -33.30
N ASP A 374 13.53 -21.11 -33.11
CA ASP A 374 14.13 -20.03 -33.89
C ASP A 374 15.12 -19.18 -33.05
N ILE A 375 14.78 -18.88 -31.78
CA ILE A 375 15.51 -17.87 -31.01
C ILE A 375 16.57 -18.50 -30.11
N LYS A 376 16.18 -19.42 -29.21
CA LYS A 376 17.08 -20.00 -28.21
C LYS A 376 18.35 -20.65 -28.80
N PRO A 377 18.31 -21.31 -29.96
CA PRO A 377 19.52 -21.84 -30.57
C PRO A 377 20.50 -20.78 -31.07
N THR A 378 20.07 -19.55 -31.32
CA THR A 378 20.86 -18.47 -31.93
C THR A 378 21.42 -17.46 -30.92
N ILE A 379 20.94 -17.46 -29.69
CA ILE A 379 21.35 -16.52 -28.65
C ILE A 379 22.05 -17.19 -27.49
N LYS A 380 22.80 -16.42 -26.72
CA LYS A 380 23.53 -16.87 -25.54
C LYS A 380 23.34 -15.94 -24.34
N ALA A 381 23.39 -16.49 -23.14
CA ALA A 381 23.47 -15.69 -21.93
C ALA A 381 24.69 -14.73 -22.00
N GLY A 382 24.54 -13.54 -21.47
CA GLY A 382 25.53 -12.48 -21.54
C GLY A 382 25.41 -11.56 -22.77
N GLN A 383 24.68 -11.93 -23.81
CA GLN A 383 24.40 -11.05 -24.96
C GLN A 383 23.39 -9.95 -24.58
N THR A 384 23.44 -8.87 -25.34
CA THR A 384 22.49 -7.76 -25.22
C THR A 384 21.52 -7.80 -26.39
N VAL A 385 20.24 -7.57 -26.06
CA VAL A 385 19.16 -7.36 -27.01
C VAL A 385 18.58 -5.96 -26.82
N VAL A 386 17.95 -5.42 -27.87
CA VAL A 386 17.29 -4.12 -27.80
C VAL A 386 15.79 -4.35 -27.68
N ILE A 387 15.17 -3.71 -26.69
CA ILE A 387 13.72 -3.70 -26.54
C ILE A 387 13.19 -2.39 -27.16
N PHE A 388 12.07 -2.50 -27.85
CA PHE A 388 11.29 -1.35 -28.31
C PHE A 388 9.82 -1.56 -27.89
N ASP A 389 9.29 -0.58 -27.18
CA ASP A 389 7.87 -0.53 -26.82
C ASP A 389 7.13 0.31 -27.89
N PRO A 390 6.27 -0.31 -28.71
CA PRO A 390 5.51 0.40 -29.74
C PRO A 390 4.47 1.37 -29.17
N ALA A 391 4.03 1.17 -27.92
CA ALA A 391 3.04 2.03 -27.27
C ALA A 391 3.61 3.40 -26.88
N THR A 392 4.88 3.45 -26.51
CA THR A 392 5.55 4.67 -26.01
C THR A 392 6.65 5.20 -26.95
N SER A 393 7.05 4.41 -27.96
CA SER A 393 8.20 4.65 -28.84
C SER A 393 9.52 4.77 -28.07
N LEU A 394 9.60 4.08 -26.92
CA LEU A 394 10.80 4.02 -26.11
C LEU A 394 11.58 2.73 -26.36
N SER A 395 12.88 2.82 -26.26
CA SER A 395 13.81 1.70 -26.46
C SER A 395 14.88 1.70 -25.39
N TRP A 396 15.25 0.48 -24.94
CA TRP A 396 16.32 0.27 -23.96
C TRP A 396 17.03 -1.05 -24.23
N ASN A 397 18.21 -1.20 -23.64
CA ASN A 397 19.02 -2.40 -23.78
C ASN A 397 18.77 -3.34 -22.61
N ILE A 398 18.68 -4.62 -22.93
CA ILE A 398 18.54 -5.72 -21.97
C ILE A 398 19.70 -6.70 -22.17
N LYS A 399 20.33 -7.09 -21.07
CA LYS A 399 21.31 -8.18 -21.04
C LYS A 399 20.63 -9.48 -20.67
N LEU A 400 20.79 -10.51 -21.49
CA LEU A 400 20.30 -11.86 -21.22
C LEU A 400 21.11 -12.48 -20.07
N TYR A 401 20.43 -12.99 -19.06
CA TYR A 401 21.02 -13.55 -17.85
C TYR A 401 21.06 -15.08 -17.90
N SER A 402 19.92 -15.73 -18.12
CA SER A 402 19.80 -17.16 -18.33
C SER A 402 18.73 -17.49 -19.39
N LEU A 403 18.82 -18.68 -19.98
CA LEU A 403 17.97 -19.09 -21.08
C LEU A 403 17.30 -20.43 -20.77
N GLY A 404 16.19 -20.35 -20.04
CA GLY A 404 15.37 -21.52 -19.66
C GLY A 404 14.20 -21.76 -20.61
N ARG A 405 12.98 -21.73 -20.05
CA ARG A 405 11.72 -21.69 -20.81
C ARG A 405 11.39 -20.32 -21.35
N HIS A 406 12.04 -19.30 -20.85
CA HIS A 406 12.04 -17.90 -21.27
C HIS A 406 13.45 -17.34 -21.09
N ALA A 407 13.66 -16.09 -21.43
CA ALA A 407 14.92 -15.42 -21.21
C ALA A 407 14.87 -14.60 -19.91
N ASP A 408 15.51 -15.08 -18.83
CA ASP A 408 15.77 -14.27 -17.66
C ASP A 408 16.78 -13.17 -18.06
N SER A 409 16.48 -11.94 -17.72
CA SER A 409 17.12 -10.79 -18.33
C SER A 409 17.23 -9.63 -17.35
N GLN A 410 18.10 -8.67 -17.65
CA GLN A 410 18.27 -7.47 -16.82
C GLN A 410 18.45 -6.24 -17.72
N PRO A 411 17.92 -5.07 -17.32
CA PRO A 411 18.33 -3.82 -17.97
C PRO A 411 19.86 -3.70 -17.95
N ALA A 412 20.45 -3.34 -19.08
CA ALA A 412 21.91 -3.34 -19.25
C ALA A 412 22.60 -2.25 -18.40
N SER A 413 21.87 -1.17 -18.05
CA SER A 413 22.36 -0.07 -17.23
C SER A 413 21.25 0.55 -16.40
N PHE A 414 21.60 1.43 -15.46
CA PHE A 414 20.63 2.23 -14.72
C PHE A 414 19.77 3.12 -15.63
N ARG A 415 20.37 3.67 -16.69
CA ARG A 415 19.63 4.43 -17.71
C ARG A 415 18.58 3.57 -18.41
N ASP A 416 18.91 2.33 -18.76
CA ASP A 416 17.97 1.39 -19.38
C ASP A 416 16.81 1.04 -18.43
N THR A 417 17.07 0.86 -17.14
CA THR A 417 16.04 0.69 -16.10
C THR A 417 15.12 1.90 -16.02
N GLN A 418 15.67 3.11 -16.04
CA GLN A 418 14.87 4.34 -15.99
C GLN A 418 13.99 4.50 -17.24
N ILE A 419 14.49 4.14 -18.43
CA ILE A 419 13.71 4.19 -19.68
C ILE A 419 12.59 3.14 -19.63
N MET A 420 12.90 1.91 -19.25
CA MET A 420 11.90 0.84 -19.10
C MET A 420 10.79 1.23 -18.11
N ASN A 421 11.14 1.78 -16.93
CA ASN A 421 10.17 2.22 -15.95
C ASN A 421 9.36 3.45 -16.41
N ARG A 422 9.94 4.30 -17.26
CA ARG A 422 9.20 5.37 -17.93
C ARG A 422 8.15 4.81 -18.90
N SER A 423 8.46 3.69 -19.57
CA SER A 423 7.56 3.01 -20.50
C SER A 423 6.43 2.27 -19.78
N PHE A 424 6.74 1.47 -18.78
CA PHE A 424 5.81 0.54 -18.14
C PHE A 424 5.25 1.05 -16.81
N GLY A 425 5.81 2.11 -16.24
CA GLY A 425 5.48 2.59 -14.89
C GLY A 425 6.24 1.83 -13.80
N ALA A 426 5.70 1.84 -12.58
CA ALA A 426 6.28 1.14 -11.44
C ALA A 426 6.37 -0.37 -11.69
N GLY A 427 7.39 -1.00 -11.10
CA GLY A 427 7.64 -2.44 -11.27
C GLY A 427 6.42 -3.31 -10.99
N SER A 428 5.96 -4.07 -11.97
CA SER A 428 4.78 -4.92 -11.89
C SER A 428 4.94 -6.21 -12.69
N TRP A 429 4.10 -7.22 -12.40
CA TRP A 429 4.00 -8.47 -13.17
C TRP A 429 3.15 -8.33 -14.44
N THR A 430 2.70 -7.12 -14.77
CA THR A 430 1.91 -6.88 -15.98
C THR A 430 2.71 -7.24 -17.23
N CYS A 431 2.14 -8.10 -18.06
CA CYS A 431 2.73 -8.50 -19.34
C CYS A 431 2.54 -7.40 -20.38
N HIS A 432 3.63 -6.87 -20.90
CA HIS A 432 3.65 -5.83 -21.95
C HIS A 432 4.15 -6.44 -23.26
N PRO A 433 3.42 -6.28 -24.37
CA PRO A 433 3.91 -6.67 -25.69
C PRO A 433 5.01 -5.69 -26.13
N VAL A 434 6.15 -6.22 -26.56
CA VAL A 434 7.31 -5.44 -27.02
C VAL A 434 7.92 -6.04 -28.27
N TYR A 435 8.68 -5.24 -29.02
CA TYR A 435 9.54 -5.77 -30.07
C TYR A 435 10.96 -5.93 -29.52
N VAL A 436 11.56 -7.07 -29.81
CA VAL A 436 12.94 -7.40 -29.39
C VAL A 436 13.79 -7.53 -30.64
N GLN A 437 14.87 -6.73 -30.70
CA GLN A 437 15.91 -6.93 -31.70
C GLN A 437 16.93 -7.92 -31.16
N LEU A 438 17.04 -9.05 -31.86
CA LEU A 438 18.00 -10.10 -31.56
C LEU A 438 19.41 -9.67 -31.98
N PRO A 439 20.47 -10.36 -31.51
CA PRO A 439 21.87 -10.01 -31.85
C PRO A 439 22.19 -10.05 -33.34
N ASP A 440 21.43 -10.79 -34.13
CA ASP A 440 21.56 -10.86 -35.59
C ASP A 440 20.83 -9.72 -36.33
N GLY A 441 20.20 -8.80 -35.58
CA GLY A 441 19.45 -7.67 -36.13
C GLY A 441 17.99 -7.93 -36.44
N GLN A 442 17.50 -9.17 -36.35
CA GLN A 442 16.10 -9.48 -36.58
C GLN A 442 15.21 -8.95 -35.45
N TRP A 443 14.02 -8.45 -35.81
CA TRP A 443 13.01 -8.04 -34.84
C TRP A 443 11.94 -9.12 -34.66
N THR A 444 11.57 -9.40 -33.42
CA THR A 444 10.50 -10.32 -33.09
C THR A 444 9.58 -9.74 -32.02
N LEU A 445 8.28 -10.14 -32.06
CA LEU A 445 7.34 -9.82 -31.00
C LEU A 445 7.60 -10.71 -29.77
N ALA A 446 7.56 -10.11 -28.61
CA ALA A 446 7.73 -10.75 -27.32
C ALA A 446 6.79 -10.15 -26.27
N SER A 447 6.77 -10.72 -25.09
CA SER A 447 6.09 -10.18 -23.90
C SER A 447 7.07 -10.13 -22.74
N MET A 448 7.03 -9.05 -21.95
CA MET A 448 7.87 -8.91 -20.75
C MET A 448 7.15 -8.10 -19.68
N HIS A 449 7.69 -8.16 -18.46
CA HIS A 449 7.31 -7.31 -17.33
C HIS A 449 8.53 -6.53 -16.81
N ASN A 450 8.30 -5.59 -15.87
CA ASN A 450 9.37 -4.80 -15.27
C ASN A 450 9.50 -4.98 -13.74
N ARG A 451 8.92 -6.04 -13.15
CA ARG A 451 9.12 -6.34 -11.73
C ARG A 451 10.44 -7.07 -11.52
N PRO A 452 11.38 -6.52 -10.72
CA PRO A 452 12.57 -7.26 -10.33
C PRO A 452 12.20 -8.42 -9.40
N HIS A 453 12.84 -9.57 -9.59
CA HIS A 453 12.68 -10.74 -8.73
C HIS A 453 13.96 -11.58 -8.70
N LEU A 454 14.10 -12.41 -7.65
CA LEU A 454 15.24 -13.29 -7.42
C LEU A 454 16.59 -12.55 -7.49
N TYR A 455 17.56 -13.09 -8.24
CA TYR A 455 18.92 -12.59 -8.34
C TYR A 455 19.25 -12.13 -9.76
N GLY A 456 20.23 -11.24 -9.87
CA GLY A 456 20.77 -10.78 -11.15
C GLY A 456 22.28 -10.77 -11.15
N SER A 457 22.89 -10.50 -12.30
CA SER A 457 24.33 -10.41 -12.48
C SER A 457 24.88 -8.99 -12.57
N ILE A 458 24.00 -7.97 -12.72
CA ILE A 458 24.36 -6.56 -12.82
C ILE A 458 23.94 -5.86 -11.52
N ASN A 459 24.93 -5.28 -10.83
CA ASN A 459 24.71 -4.69 -9.50
C ASN A 459 24.53 -3.17 -9.53
N ASN A 460 24.71 -2.50 -10.68
CA ASN A 460 24.63 -1.04 -10.78
C ASN A 460 23.59 -0.56 -11.80
N ASN A 461 22.61 -1.38 -12.11
CA ASN A 461 21.54 -1.06 -13.04
C ASN A 461 20.25 -0.57 -12.35
N GLY A 462 20.20 -0.47 -11.03
CA GLY A 462 19.03 -0.03 -10.27
C GLY A 462 17.83 -0.97 -10.39
N PHE A 463 18.05 -2.25 -10.71
CA PHE A 463 16.97 -3.20 -10.92
C PHE A 463 16.86 -4.27 -9.81
N GLY A 464 17.98 -4.65 -9.18
CA GLY A 464 17.99 -5.48 -7.96
C GLY A 464 17.62 -6.96 -8.13
N GLY A 465 17.51 -7.45 -9.35
CA GLY A 465 17.14 -8.83 -9.68
C GLY A 465 17.14 -9.05 -11.18
N HIS A 466 16.30 -9.96 -11.69
CA HIS A 466 16.06 -10.13 -13.12
C HIS A 466 14.56 -9.97 -13.45
N LEU A 467 14.26 -9.85 -14.70
CA LEU A 467 12.93 -9.89 -15.32
C LEU A 467 12.92 -11.01 -16.36
N CYS A 468 11.74 -11.35 -16.86
CA CYS A 468 11.58 -12.39 -17.87
C CYS A 468 11.08 -11.79 -19.20
N ILE A 469 11.70 -12.22 -20.31
CA ILE A 469 11.22 -11.98 -21.66
C ILE A 469 10.70 -13.30 -22.21
N HIS A 470 9.44 -13.32 -22.58
CA HIS A 470 8.77 -14.44 -23.19
C HIS A 470 8.60 -14.22 -24.69
N PHE A 471 9.00 -15.21 -25.48
CA PHE A 471 8.77 -15.27 -26.91
C PHE A 471 7.67 -16.30 -27.22
N LEU A 472 7.24 -16.43 -28.45
CA LEU A 472 6.23 -17.41 -28.83
C LEU A 472 6.68 -18.83 -28.44
N ARG A 473 5.77 -19.58 -27.83
CA ARG A 473 5.90 -21.00 -27.45
C ARG A 473 4.57 -21.70 -27.72
N ASP A 474 4.59 -23.03 -27.81
CA ASP A 474 3.37 -23.81 -27.91
C ASP A 474 2.50 -23.62 -26.67
N MET A 475 1.22 -23.33 -26.87
CA MET A 475 0.29 -23.08 -25.77
C MET A 475 0.12 -24.30 -24.86
N ASP A 476 0.09 -25.51 -25.43
CA ASP A 476 -0.06 -26.72 -24.64
C ASP A 476 1.22 -27.07 -23.85
N GLU A 477 2.39 -26.73 -24.38
CA GLU A 477 3.63 -26.81 -23.62
C GLU A 477 3.59 -25.84 -22.42
N CYS A 478 3.12 -24.61 -22.62
CA CYS A 478 2.98 -23.61 -21.54
C CYS A 478 1.97 -24.04 -20.48
N LYS A 479 0.81 -24.55 -20.86
CA LYS A 479 -0.20 -25.06 -19.91
C LYS A 479 0.34 -26.19 -19.04
N ARG A 480 1.21 -27.05 -19.57
CA ARG A 480 1.79 -28.15 -18.79
C ARG A 480 2.93 -27.70 -17.87
N ASN A 481 3.78 -26.78 -18.31
CA ASN A 481 5.08 -26.51 -17.69
C ASN A 481 5.18 -25.13 -17.03
N ASP A 482 4.25 -24.22 -17.35
CA ASP A 482 4.25 -22.80 -16.92
C ASP A 482 2.82 -22.24 -17.00
N PRO A 483 1.86 -22.87 -16.25
CA PRO A 483 0.42 -22.69 -16.46
C PRO A 483 -0.10 -21.28 -16.17
N ASP A 484 0.51 -20.58 -15.24
CA ASP A 484 0.07 -19.25 -14.82
C ASP A 484 0.78 -18.17 -15.63
N TYR A 485 2.06 -18.06 -15.41
CA TYR A 485 2.88 -16.96 -15.92
C TYR A 485 3.21 -17.13 -17.40
N GLY A 486 3.59 -18.32 -17.84
CA GLY A 486 3.85 -18.64 -19.24
C GLY A 486 2.61 -18.45 -20.11
N VAL A 487 1.46 -18.96 -19.68
CA VAL A 487 0.19 -18.83 -20.41
C VAL A 487 -0.22 -17.35 -20.53
N SER A 488 -0.09 -16.54 -19.49
CA SER A 488 -0.39 -15.11 -19.52
C SER A 488 0.46 -14.37 -20.56
N ASN A 489 1.75 -14.66 -20.63
CA ASN A 489 2.66 -14.08 -21.60
C ASN A 489 2.35 -14.54 -23.03
N GLN A 490 2.00 -15.84 -23.22
CA GLN A 490 1.60 -16.36 -24.52
C GLN A 490 0.31 -15.71 -25.04
N ASN A 491 -0.66 -15.48 -24.16
CA ASN A 491 -1.88 -14.75 -24.50
C ASN A 491 -1.57 -13.31 -24.93
N THR A 492 -0.65 -12.64 -24.22
CA THR A 492 -0.22 -11.27 -24.56
C THR A 492 0.39 -11.23 -25.97
N ILE A 493 1.30 -12.15 -26.28
CA ILE A 493 1.96 -12.24 -27.60
C ILE A 493 0.94 -12.48 -28.70
N ARG A 494 0.06 -13.49 -28.55
CA ARG A 494 -0.93 -13.87 -29.56
C ARG A 494 -1.96 -12.77 -29.80
N ASN A 495 -2.46 -12.14 -28.73
CA ASN A 495 -3.40 -11.04 -28.83
C ASN A 495 -2.77 -9.82 -29.51
N ALA A 496 -1.52 -9.50 -29.18
CA ALA A 496 -0.80 -8.40 -29.81
C ALA A 496 -0.56 -8.70 -31.30
N TRP A 497 -0.12 -9.91 -31.65
CA TRP A 497 0.10 -10.30 -33.04
C TRP A 497 -1.19 -10.22 -33.87
N LYS A 498 -2.29 -10.79 -33.34
CA LYS A 498 -3.61 -10.69 -33.98
C LYS A 498 -4.07 -9.24 -34.17
N ALA A 499 -3.86 -8.39 -33.19
CA ALA A 499 -4.22 -6.96 -33.27
C ALA A 499 -3.41 -6.21 -34.35
N LEU A 500 -2.14 -6.59 -34.53
CA LEU A 500 -1.22 -5.94 -35.47
C LEU A 500 -1.38 -6.45 -36.92
N THR A 501 -1.63 -7.74 -37.10
CA THR A 501 -1.59 -8.39 -38.44
C THR A 501 -2.93 -8.93 -38.92
N GLY A 502 -3.88 -9.13 -38.00
CA GLY A 502 -5.12 -9.87 -38.24
C GLY A 502 -4.96 -11.39 -38.18
N GLU A 503 -3.73 -11.91 -38.08
CA GLU A 503 -3.46 -13.35 -38.04
C GLU A 503 -3.73 -13.94 -36.67
N VAL A 504 -4.34 -15.11 -36.63
CA VAL A 504 -4.56 -15.90 -35.41
C VAL A 504 -3.46 -16.96 -35.34
N VAL A 505 -2.76 -17.00 -34.22
CA VAL A 505 -1.70 -18.01 -33.92
C VAL A 505 -2.24 -18.97 -32.88
N GLU A 506 -2.26 -20.25 -33.18
CA GLU A 506 -2.71 -21.34 -32.28
C GLU A 506 -1.70 -21.66 -31.18
#